data_2d7cdbbb4990b8ee27a8d7eb8321eb81
#
_entry.id   2d7cdbbb4990b8ee27a8d7eb8321eb81
#
_cell.length_a   1.000
_cell.length_b   1.000
_cell.length_c   1.000
_cell.angle_alpha   90.00
_cell.angle_beta   90.00
_cell.angle_gamma   90.00
#
_symmetry.space_group_name_H-M   'P 1'
#
loop_
_entity.id
_entity.type
_entity.pdbx_description
1 polymer ?
#
loop_
_entity_poly.entity_id
_entity_poly.type
_entity_poly.pdbx_seq_one_letter_code
_entity_poly.pdbx_strand_id
1 'polypeptide(L)'
;TAHTVLSPVAYLSGVNIVRDACQHEVISKYIHKVMFDELMETLNLPKDELEKFATDVLERFNNPFVDHAVTSIMLNSFPKYETRDLPGLKTYLGRKGKLPKGLVLGLAAIITYYKGGVRTDGAEIVPNDAPEIMNLLKELWATGCTKKVTEGVLGAEFIWGEDLNKIPGLAEAVKANLDSIQEKGMLETVKDILL
;
A
#
# COMPACT_ATOMS: atom_id res chain seq x y z
N THR A 1 -1.91 9.28 4.52
CA THR A 1 -2.73 8.13 4.18
C THR A 1 -2.52 7.73 2.71
N ALA A 2 -3.13 8.38 1.71
CA ALA A 2 -3.06 7.96 0.31
C ALA A 2 -1.62 7.78 -0.24
N HIS A 3 -0.68 8.63 0.13
CA HIS A 3 0.74 8.49 -0.28
C HIS A 3 1.38 7.18 0.20
N THR A 4 1.05 6.73 1.41
CA THR A 4 1.66 5.55 2.01
C THR A 4 1.44 4.30 1.16
N VAL A 5 0.24 4.17 0.58
CA VAL A 5 -0.12 3.03 -0.28
C VAL A 5 0.19 3.28 -1.76
N LEU A 6 0.11 4.55 -2.22
CA LEU A 6 0.47 4.91 -3.60
C LEU A 6 1.95 4.66 -3.89
N SER A 7 2.84 5.09 -2.99
CA SER A 7 4.27 5.11 -3.25
C SER A 7 4.88 3.73 -3.52
N PRO A 8 4.62 2.67 -2.73
CA PRO A 8 5.15 1.34 -3.03
C PRO A 8 4.55 0.74 -4.30
N VAL A 9 3.26 1.00 -4.57
CA VAL A 9 2.61 0.55 -5.82
C VAL A 9 3.26 1.23 -7.02
N ALA A 10 3.45 2.54 -6.98
CA ALA A 10 4.12 3.29 -8.05
C ALA A 10 5.56 2.82 -8.25
N TYR A 11 6.34 2.72 -7.17
CA TYR A 11 7.74 2.32 -7.23
C TYR A 11 7.91 0.92 -7.82
N LEU A 12 7.15 -0.06 -7.36
CA LEU A 12 7.21 -1.44 -7.87
C LEU A 12 6.68 -1.58 -9.30
N SER A 13 5.95 -0.56 -9.78
CA SER A 13 5.50 -0.43 -11.18
C SER A 13 6.50 0.31 -12.07
N GLY A 14 7.68 0.70 -11.56
CA GLY A 14 8.70 1.43 -12.33
C GLY A 14 8.55 2.95 -12.31
N VAL A 15 7.63 3.52 -11.54
CA VAL A 15 7.38 4.96 -11.45
C VAL A 15 8.06 5.54 -10.21
N ASN A 16 8.86 6.60 -10.36
CA ASN A 16 9.72 7.12 -9.31
C ASN A 16 9.22 8.44 -8.68
N ILE A 17 8.29 9.15 -9.32
CA ILE A 17 7.80 10.47 -8.93
C ILE A 17 6.29 10.41 -8.74
N VAL A 18 5.78 11.07 -7.68
CA VAL A 18 4.35 11.09 -7.34
C VAL A 18 3.49 11.64 -8.48
N ARG A 19 3.93 12.73 -9.11
CA ARG A 19 3.22 13.33 -10.25
C ARG A 19 3.05 12.32 -11.39
N ASP A 20 4.12 11.63 -11.76
CA ASP A 20 4.10 10.66 -12.84
C ASP A 20 3.18 9.46 -12.50
N ALA A 21 3.14 9.06 -11.23
CA ALA A 21 2.20 8.05 -10.74
C ALA A 21 0.73 8.49 -10.90
N CYS A 22 0.43 9.76 -10.58
CA CYS A 22 -0.92 10.32 -10.74
C CYS A 22 -1.33 10.52 -12.20
N GLN A 23 -0.38 10.59 -13.12
CA GLN A 23 -0.61 10.69 -14.58
C GLN A 23 -0.56 9.33 -15.29
N HIS A 24 -0.09 8.28 -14.61
CA HIS A 24 -0.01 6.95 -15.18
C HIS A 24 -1.41 6.33 -15.31
N GLU A 25 -1.75 5.79 -16.49
CA GLU A 25 -3.10 5.31 -16.83
C GLU A 25 -3.72 4.36 -15.78
N VAL A 26 -2.94 3.42 -15.26
CA VAL A 26 -3.42 2.41 -14.31
C VAL A 26 -3.30 2.90 -12.87
N ILE A 27 -2.18 3.53 -12.51
CA ILE A 27 -1.90 3.95 -11.12
C ILE A 27 -2.81 5.12 -10.72
N SER A 28 -3.17 6.01 -11.66
CA SER A 28 -4.13 7.09 -11.39
C SER A 28 -5.51 6.53 -10.99
N LYS A 29 -5.97 5.46 -11.62
CA LYS A 29 -7.23 4.79 -11.26
C LYS A 29 -7.14 4.12 -9.88
N TYR A 30 -5.99 3.53 -9.57
CA TYR A 30 -5.75 2.96 -8.24
C TYR A 30 -5.82 4.01 -7.13
N ILE A 31 -5.12 5.14 -7.29
CA ILE A 31 -5.15 6.18 -6.26
C ILE A 31 -6.54 6.81 -6.13
N HIS A 32 -7.26 6.99 -7.25
CA HIS A 32 -8.64 7.44 -7.22
C HIS A 32 -9.53 6.48 -6.43
N LYS A 33 -9.44 5.17 -6.71
CA LYS A 33 -10.16 4.14 -5.95
C LYS A 33 -9.87 4.21 -4.45
N VAL A 34 -8.59 4.27 -4.07
CA VAL A 34 -8.19 4.36 -2.66
C VAL A 34 -8.78 5.61 -2.00
N MET A 35 -8.72 6.76 -2.66
CA MET A 35 -9.16 8.03 -2.07
C MET A 35 -10.68 8.16 -2.02
N PHE A 36 -11.36 7.91 -3.14
CA PHE A 36 -12.79 8.20 -3.29
C PHE A 36 -13.68 7.02 -2.90
N ASP A 37 -13.30 5.78 -3.22
CA ASP A 37 -14.16 4.62 -2.96
C ASP A 37 -13.87 3.97 -1.59
N GLU A 38 -12.69 4.21 -1.00
CA GLU A 38 -12.29 3.55 0.24
C GLU A 38 -12.11 4.54 1.40
N LEU A 39 -11.17 5.48 1.31
CA LEU A 39 -10.86 6.39 2.43
C LEU A 39 -12.00 7.37 2.74
N MET A 40 -12.63 7.98 1.73
CA MET A 40 -13.76 8.88 1.95
C MET A 40 -14.91 8.18 2.67
N GLU A 41 -15.14 6.90 2.40
CA GLU A 41 -16.17 6.10 3.05
C GLU A 41 -15.91 5.87 4.56
N THR A 42 -14.71 6.17 5.03
CA THR A 42 -14.32 6.02 6.44
C THR A 42 -14.43 7.30 7.27
N LEU A 43 -14.66 8.42 6.62
CA LEU A 43 -14.71 9.73 7.26
C LEU A 43 -16.16 10.19 7.53
N ASN A 44 -16.35 10.98 8.59
CA ASN A 44 -17.66 11.50 9.00
C ASN A 44 -17.77 13.00 8.68
N LEU A 45 -17.60 13.34 7.41
CA LEU A 45 -17.73 14.71 6.90
C LEU A 45 -18.72 14.73 5.73
N PRO A 46 -19.31 15.89 5.41
CA PRO A 46 -20.14 16.06 4.21
C PRO A 46 -19.39 15.62 2.96
N LYS A 47 -20.11 14.96 2.04
CA LYS A 47 -19.51 14.35 0.85
C LYS A 47 -18.80 15.38 -0.04
N ASP A 48 -19.39 16.55 -0.21
CA ASP A 48 -18.85 17.67 -0.98
C ASP A 48 -17.52 18.20 -0.40
N GLU A 49 -17.41 18.27 0.93
CA GLU A 49 -16.18 18.65 1.59
C GLU A 49 -15.08 17.59 1.40
N LEU A 50 -15.45 16.30 1.48
CA LEU A 50 -14.52 15.20 1.25
C LEU A 50 -14.04 15.15 -0.20
N GLU A 51 -14.94 15.31 -1.17
CA GLU A 51 -14.59 15.34 -2.60
C GLU A 51 -13.68 16.52 -2.92
N LYS A 52 -13.96 17.70 -2.37
CA LYS A 52 -13.09 18.87 -2.51
C LYS A 52 -11.71 18.60 -1.92
N PHE A 53 -11.64 18.09 -0.70
CA PHE A 53 -10.37 17.78 -0.05
C PHE A 53 -9.55 16.75 -0.83
N ALA A 54 -10.18 15.67 -1.33
CA ALA A 54 -9.53 14.67 -2.13
C ALA A 54 -8.99 15.23 -3.45
N THR A 55 -9.76 16.11 -4.11
CA THR A 55 -9.35 16.82 -5.33
C THR A 55 -8.15 17.73 -5.04
N ASP A 56 -8.20 18.54 -3.99
CA ASP A 56 -7.10 19.41 -3.57
C ASP A 56 -5.80 18.62 -3.26
N VAL A 57 -5.94 17.40 -2.75
CA VAL A 57 -4.80 16.49 -2.53
C VAL A 57 -4.22 16.00 -3.84
N LEU A 58 -5.07 15.60 -4.82
CA LEU A 58 -4.61 15.16 -6.14
C LEU A 58 -3.95 16.29 -6.93
N GLU A 59 -4.45 17.52 -6.82
CA GLU A 59 -3.80 18.70 -7.43
C GLU A 59 -2.40 18.91 -6.87
N ARG A 60 -2.22 18.77 -5.54
CA ARG A 60 -0.90 18.84 -4.92
C ARG A 60 0.03 17.73 -5.37
N PHE A 61 -0.48 16.51 -5.59
CA PHE A 61 0.30 15.40 -6.13
C PHE A 61 0.75 15.65 -7.57
N ASN A 62 -0.06 16.34 -8.35
CA ASN A 62 0.21 16.72 -9.73
C ASN A 62 1.01 18.02 -9.87
N ASN A 63 1.52 18.61 -8.78
CA ASN A 63 2.27 19.87 -8.84
C ASN A 63 3.48 19.76 -9.78
N PRO A 64 3.51 20.54 -10.89
CA PRO A 64 4.55 20.44 -11.91
C PRO A 64 5.92 20.99 -11.43
N PHE A 65 5.94 21.73 -10.33
CA PHE A 65 7.15 22.37 -9.80
C PHE A 65 7.90 21.52 -8.78
N VAL A 66 7.36 20.35 -8.41
CA VAL A 66 7.96 19.48 -7.38
C VAL A 66 8.07 18.06 -7.89
N ASP A 67 9.29 17.57 -8.04
CA ASP A 67 9.59 16.17 -8.32
C ASP A 67 9.68 15.40 -6.99
N HIS A 68 8.51 15.07 -6.43
CA HIS A 68 8.44 14.35 -5.16
C HIS A 68 8.74 12.87 -5.38
N ALA A 69 9.93 12.43 -4.99
CA ALA A 69 10.34 11.02 -5.12
C ALA A 69 9.49 10.11 -4.24
N VAL A 70 8.92 9.04 -4.80
CA VAL A 70 8.13 8.06 -4.05
C VAL A 70 8.96 7.37 -2.96
N THR A 71 10.26 7.19 -3.18
CA THR A 71 11.19 6.59 -2.21
C THR A 71 11.33 7.41 -0.92
N SER A 72 11.24 8.74 -0.99
CA SER A 72 11.26 9.59 0.22
C SER A 72 10.02 9.39 1.09
N ILE A 73 8.91 9.00 0.49
CA ILE A 73 7.66 8.69 1.21
C ILE A 73 7.72 7.30 1.83
N MET A 74 8.47 6.38 1.21
CA MET A 74 8.53 4.96 1.61
C MET A 74 9.43 4.68 2.81
N LEU A 75 10.13 5.66 3.35
CA LEU A 75 10.86 5.53 4.61
C LEU A 75 9.88 5.24 5.75
N ASN A 76 10.18 4.23 6.59
CA ASN A 76 9.34 3.84 7.72
C ASN A 76 7.88 3.58 7.31
N SER A 77 7.67 2.72 6.30
CA SER A 77 6.34 2.48 5.74
C SER A 77 5.41 1.75 6.69
N PHE A 78 5.91 0.83 7.52
CA PHE A 78 5.09 0.07 8.45
C PHE A 78 4.44 0.95 9.52
N PRO A 79 5.18 1.79 10.29
CA PRO A 79 4.56 2.73 11.23
C PRO A 79 3.60 3.72 10.58
N LYS A 80 3.88 4.12 9.33
CA LYS A 80 2.96 5.00 8.60
C LYS A 80 1.67 4.30 8.22
N TYR A 81 1.74 3.05 7.79
CA TYR A 81 0.54 2.28 7.47
C TYR A 81 -0.28 2.00 8.74
N GLU A 82 0.36 1.60 9.82
CA GLU A 82 -0.27 1.37 11.13
C GLU A 82 -1.07 2.60 11.58
N THR A 83 -0.44 3.78 11.58
CA THR A 83 -1.08 5.00 12.11
C THR A 83 -2.05 5.67 11.14
N ARG A 84 -1.90 5.51 9.82
CA ARG A 84 -2.63 6.30 8.82
C ARG A 84 -3.64 5.51 8.01
N ASP A 85 -3.35 4.25 7.70
CA ASP A 85 -4.12 3.45 6.75
C ASP A 85 -4.90 2.32 7.43
N LEU A 86 -4.32 1.67 8.43
CA LEU A 86 -4.95 0.59 9.18
C LEU A 86 -6.27 1.02 9.87
N PRO A 87 -6.38 2.21 10.50
CA PRO A 87 -7.66 2.68 11.04
C PRO A 87 -8.74 2.82 9.95
N GLY A 88 -8.36 3.31 8.77
CA GLY A 88 -9.25 3.38 7.60
C GLY A 88 -9.72 2.01 7.14
N LEU A 89 -8.78 1.05 7.00
CA LEU A 89 -9.10 -0.33 6.63
C LEU A 89 -10.13 -0.94 7.58
N LYS A 90 -9.91 -0.82 8.88
CA LYS A 90 -10.83 -1.36 9.91
C LYS A 90 -12.20 -0.68 9.88
N THR A 91 -12.22 0.65 9.75
CA THR A 91 -13.46 1.41 9.65
C THR A 91 -14.25 1.02 8.39
N TYR A 92 -13.57 0.88 7.26
CA TYR A 92 -14.19 0.45 6.00
C TYR A 92 -14.79 -0.96 6.14
N LEU A 93 -14.01 -1.91 6.69
CA LEU A 93 -14.49 -3.27 6.93
C LEU A 93 -15.74 -3.26 7.82
N GLY A 94 -15.72 -2.50 8.91
CA GLY A 94 -16.88 -2.38 9.82
C GLY A 94 -18.11 -1.78 9.17
N ARG A 95 -17.94 -0.78 8.28
CA ARG A 95 -19.06 -0.11 7.58
C ARG A 95 -19.61 -0.88 6.39
N LYS A 96 -18.73 -1.52 5.62
CA LYS A 96 -19.09 -2.15 4.34
C LYS A 96 -19.17 -3.67 4.40
N GLY A 97 -18.72 -4.31 5.48
CA GLY A 97 -18.68 -5.78 5.62
C GLY A 97 -17.71 -6.47 4.65
N LYS A 98 -16.81 -5.72 4.02
CA LYS A 98 -15.79 -6.22 3.07
C LYS A 98 -14.50 -5.43 3.20
N LEU A 99 -13.39 -6.05 2.82
CA LEU A 99 -12.08 -5.40 2.85
C LEU A 99 -11.94 -4.35 1.73
N PRO A 100 -11.28 -3.19 2.00
CA PRO A 100 -10.93 -2.22 0.98
C PRO A 100 -9.76 -2.77 0.13
N LYS A 101 -10.05 -3.15 -1.11
CA LYS A 101 -9.09 -3.83 -2.01
C LYS A 101 -7.81 -3.00 -2.24
N GLY A 102 -7.95 -1.68 -2.37
CA GLY A 102 -6.83 -0.77 -2.61
C GLY A 102 -5.91 -0.63 -1.40
N LEU A 103 -6.45 -0.46 -0.19
CA LEU A 103 -5.65 -0.40 1.03
C LEU A 103 -4.95 -1.74 1.31
N VAL A 104 -5.63 -2.87 1.06
CA VAL A 104 -5.03 -4.21 1.20
C VAL A 104 -3.90 -4.43 0.19
N LEU A 105 -4.08 -4.02 -1.07
CA LEU A 105 -2.99 -4.07 -2.06
C LEU A 105 -1.83 -3.16 -1.67
N GLY A 106 -2.10 -1.97 -1.12
CA GLY A 106 -1.07 -1.09 -0.60
C GLY A 106 -0.22 -1.74 0.49
N LEU A 107 -0.84 -2.49 1.41
CA LEU A 107 -0.13 -3.27 2.43
C LEU A 107 0.74 -4.37 1.79
N ALA A 108 0.20 -5.12 0.84
CA ALA A 108 0.96 -6.14 0.12
C ALA A 108 2.14 -5.53 -0.68
N ALA A 109 1.95 -4.34 -1.25
CA ALA A 109 3.01 -3.59 -1.93
C ALA A 109 4.14 -3.16 -0.96
N ILE A 110 3.79 -2.68 0.23
CA ILE A 110 4.77 -2.40 1.28
C ILE A 110 5.55 -3.68 1.61
N ILE A 111 4.88 -4.76 1.94
CA ILE A 111 5.52 -6.05 2.27
C ILE A 111 6.45 -6.51 1.14
N THR A 112 6.02 -6.38 -0.12
CA THR A 112 6.84 -6.72 -1.30
C THR A 112 8.06 -5.83 -1.43
N TYR A 113 7.92 -4.52 -1.20
CA TYR A 113 9.04 -3.58 -1.24
C TYR A 113 10.14 -3.97 -0.24
N TYR A 114 9.77 -4.43 0.95
CA TYR A 114 10.71 -4.86 1.99
C TYR A 114 11.39 -6.22 1.71
N LYS A 115 11.03 -6.90 0.62
CA LYS A 115 11.80 -8.03 0.11
C LYS A 115 13.18 -7.60 -0.39
N GLY A 116 13.31 -6.34 -0.83
CA GLY A 116 14.52 -5.86 -1.48
C GLY A 116 14.74 -6.46 -2.86
N GLY A 117 15.97 -6.42 -3.33
CA GLY A 117 16.36 -6.94 -4.63
C GLY A 117 16.42 -5.87 -5.71
N VAL A 118 16.08 -6.22 -6.94
CA VAL A 118 16.19 -5.33 -8.10
C VAL A 118 14.87 -5.34 -8.88
N ARG A 119 14.40 -4.16 -9.27
CA ARG A 119 13.25 -4.00 -10.18
C ARG A 119 13.60 -4.46 -11.60
N THR A 120 12.58 -4.66 -12.41
CA THR A 120 12.73 -5.08 -13.83
C THR A 120 13.52 -4.08 -14.68
N ASP A 121 13.54 -2.79 -14.30
CA ASP A 121 14.32 -1.73 -14.96
C ASP A 121 15.76 -1.60 -14.44
N GLY A 122 16.19 -2.50 -13.53
CA GLY A 122 17.53 -2.50 -12.95
C GLY A 122 17.71 -1.63 -11.71
N ALA A 123 16.69 -0.91 -11.27
CA ALA A 123 16.77 -0.11 -10.05
C ALA A 123 16.81 -1.00 -8.79
N GLU A 124 17.74 -0.73 -7.90
CA GLU A 124 17.87 -1.44 -6.64
C GLU A 124 16.74 -1.05 -5.68
N ILE A 125 16.15 -2.04 -5.02
CA ILE A 125 15.12 -1.85 -4.01
C ILE A 125 15.79 -1.87 -2.64
N VAL A 126 15.88 -0.70 -2.01
CA VAL A 126 16.56 -0.51 -0.71
C VAL A 126 15.55 0.00 0.32
N PRO A 127 14.85 -0.90 1.03
CA PRO A 127 13.95 -0.50 2.10
C PRO A 127 14.71 0.04 3.31
N ASN A 128 14.07 0.94 4.05
CA ASN A 128 14.61 1.50 5.28
C ASN A 128 13.51 1.69 6.32
N ASP A 129 13.67 1.00 7.45
CA ASP A 129 12.77 1.05 8.60
C ASP A 129 13.56 0.68 9.88
N ALA A 130 12.88 0.58 11.02
CA ALA A 130 13.47 0.13 12.27
C ALA A 130 14.16 -1.25 12.10
N PRO A 131 15.33 -1.49 12.77
CA PRO A 131 16.08 -2.73 12.61
C PRO A 131 15.27 -4.00 12.86
N GLU A 132 14.33 -3.95 13.81
CA GLU A 132 13.47 -5.09 14.17
C GLU A 132 12.54 -5.45 13.00
N ILE A 133 11.98 -4.45 12.32
CA ILE A 133 11.14 -4.64 11.14
C ILE A 133 11.96 -5.20 9.99
N MET A 134 13.14 -4.61 9.73
CA MET A 134 14.03 -5.07 8.67
C MET A 134 14.48 -6.53 8.86
N ASN A 135 14.81 -6.92 10.10
CA ASN A 135 15.20 -8.29 10.43
C ASN A 135 14.03 -9.26 10.23
N LEU A 136 12.85 -8.90 10.74
CA LEU A 136 11.64 -9.72 10.57
C LEU A 136 11.37 -10.00 9.08
N LEU A 137 11.32 -8.94 8.25
CA LEU A 137 11.03 -9.10 6.83
C LEU A 137 12.10 -9.93 6.10
N LYS A 138 13.37 -9.74 6.44
CA LYS A 138 14.48 -10.52 5.90
C LYS A 138 14.33 -12.02 6.22
N GLU A 139 14.02 -12.36 7.47
CA GLU A 139 13.81 -13.75 7.89
C GLU A 139 12.59 -14.37 7.21
N LEU A 140 11.48 -13.65 7.18
CA LEU A 140 10.25 -14.15 6.57
C LEU A 140 10.40 -14.37 5.06
N TRP A 141 11.00 -13.43 4.33
CA TRP A 141 11.25 -13.58 2.90
C TRP A 141 12.26 -14.68 2.57
N ALA A 142 13.22 -14.96 3.46
CA ALA A 142 14.16 -16.08 3.30
C ALA A 142 13.46 -17.45 3.30
N THR A 143 12.24 -17.56 3.84
CA THR A 143 11.44 -18.80 3.78
C THR A 143 10.94 -19.16 2.38
N GLY A 144 10.91 -18.21 1.45
CA GLY A 144 10.36 -18.39 0.10
C GLY A 144 8.85 -18.66 0.05
N CYS A 145 8.12 -18.48 1.16
CA CYS A 145 6.71 -18.84 1.31
C CYS A 145 5.85 -17.60 1.63
N THR A 146 5.04 -17.15 0.69
CA THR A 146 4.16 -15.99 0.86
C THR A 146 3.18 -16.13 2.01
N LYS A 147 2.71 -17.34 2.31
CA LYS A 147 1.87 -17.60 3.47
C LYS A 147 2.60 -17.27 4.78
N LYS A 148 3.85 -17.75 4.94
CA LYS A 148 4.65 -17.45 6.12
C LYS A 148 4.98 -15.97 6.23
N VAL A 149 5.27 -15.31 5.10
CA VAL A 149 5.48 -13.85 5.05
C VAL A 149 4.25 -13.12 5.54
N THR A 150 3.08 -13.45 4.99
CA THR A 150 1.81 -12.82 5.36
C THR A 150 1.49 -13.00 6.84
N GLU A 151 1.45 -14.25 7.30
CA GLU A 151 1.08 -14.59 8.69
C GLU A 151 2.08 -13.98 9.69
N GLY A 152 3.39 -14.03 9.37
CA GLY A 152 4.43 -13.47 10.23
C GLY A 152 4.39 -11.94 10.30
N VAL A 153 4.17 -11.26 9.19
CA VAL A 153 4.04 -9.79 9.20
C VAL A 153 2.76 -9.35 9.91
N LEU A 154 1.62 -9.96 9.58
CA LEU A 154 0.34 -9.59 10.20
C LEU A 154 0.28 -9.93 11.69
N GLY A 155 0.98 -10.98 12.13
CA GLY A 155 1.07 -11.38 13.54
C GLY A 155 2.13 -10.60 14.36
N ALA A 156 2.86 -9.67 13.73
CA ALA A 156 3.90 -8.90 14.41
C ALA A 156 3.29 -7.78 15.29
N GLU A 157 2.85 -8.13 16.50
CA GLU A 157 2.17 -7.20 17.42
C GLU A 157 3.03 -5.97 17.78
N PHE A 158 4.37 -6.07 17.72
CA PHE A 158 5.24 -4.92 17.95
C PHE A 158 5.16 -3.85 16.84
N ILE A 159 4.66 -4.21 15.64
CA ILE A 159 4.40 -3.28 14.53
C ILE A 159 2.98 -2.69 14.67
N TRP A 160 2.00 -3.55 14.92
CA TRP A 160 0.58 -3.21 14.78
C TRP A 160 -0.15 -2.93 16.08
N GLY A 161 0.46 -3.22 17.23
CA GLY A 161 -0.20 -3.19 18.55
C GLY A 161 -1.19 -4.34 18.79
N GLU A 162 -1.40 -5.19 17.77
CA GLU A 162 -2.33 -6.32 17.80
C GLU A 162 -1.99 -7.34 16.71
N ASP A 163 -2.57 -8.52 16.79
CA ASP A 163 -2.46 -9.57 15.76
C ASP A 163 -3.50 -9.35 14.65
N LEU A 164 -3.04 -8.85 13.48
CA LEU A 164 -3.90 -8.58 12.33
C LEU A 164 -4.40 -9.85 11.62
N ASN A 165 -3.84 -11.03 11.90
CA ASN A 165 -4.38 -12.29 11.40
C ASN A 165 -5.81 -12.53 11.91
N LYS A 166 -6.23 -11.89 12.98
CA LYS A 166 -7.58 -11.95 13.54
C LYS A 166 -8.61 -11.14 12.75
N ILE A 167 -8.17 -10.27 11.83
CA ILE A 167 -9.10 -9.52 10.96
C ILE A 167 -9.62 -10.47 9.88
N PRO A 168 -10.96 -10.67 9.79
CA PRO A 168 -11.54 -11.64 8.85
C PRO A 168 -11.14 -11.40 7.39
N GLY A 169 -10.54 -12.40 6.74
CA GLY A 169 -10.17 -12.38 5.33
C GLY A 169 -8.91 -11.56 5.00
N LEU A 170 -8.29 -10.87 5.98
CA LEU A 170 -7.14 -10.00 5.69
C LEU A 170 -5.91 -10.81 5.28
N ALA A 171 -5.59 -11.88 6.00
CA ALA A 171 -4.44 -12.71 5.68
C ALA A 171 -4.55 -13.36 4.29
N GLU A 172 -5.73 -13.88 3.95
CA GLU A 172 -6.00 -14.43 2.63
C GLU A 172 -5.87 -13.39 1.52
N ALA A 173 -6.41 -12.20 1.73
CA ALA A 173 -6.38 -11.12 0.75
C ALA A 173 -4.95 -10.56 0.55
N VAL A 174 -4.18 -10.38 1.62
CA VAL A 174 -2.77 -9.95 1.53
C VAL A 174 -1.93 -11.01 0.82
N LYS A 175 -2.09 -12.29 1.21
CA LYS A 175 -1.38 -13.41 0.55
C LYS A 175 -1.69 -13.47 -0.94
N ALA A 176 -2.96 -13.39 -1.32
CA ALA A 176 -3.38 -13.42 -2.71
C ALA A 176 -2.73 -12.28 -3.53
N ASN A 177 -2.64 -11.07 -2.96
CA ASN A 177 -1.94 -9.96 -3.60
C ASN A 177 -0.42 -10.20 -3.70
N LEU A 178 0.22 -10.77 -2.66
CA LEU A 178 1.64 -11.11 -2.72
C LEU A 178 1.92 -12.13 -3.81
N ASP A 179 1.10 -13.17 -3.92
CA ASP A 179 1.22 -14.19 -4.97
C ASP A 179 1.06 -13.56 -6.36
N SER A 180 0.02 -12.75 -6.54
CA SER A 180 -0.25 -12.04 -7.78
C SER A 180 0.90 -11.12 -8.21
N ILE A 181 1.46 -10.34 -7.25
CA ILE A 181 2.60 -9.46 -7.52
C ILE A 181 3.82 -10.27 -7.96
N GLN A 182 4.08 -11.42 -7.33
CA GLN A 182 5.21 -12.28 -7.70
C GLN A 182 5.01 -12.95 -9.06
N GLU A 183 3.80 -13.36 -9.39
CA GLU A 183 3.48 -14.09 -10.62
C GLU A 183 3.45 -13.18 -11.85
N LYS A 184 2.79 -12.03 -11.77
CA LYS A 184 2.50 -11.17 -12.93
C LYS A 184 2.92 -9.71 -12.79
N GLY A 185 3.50 -9.35 -11.65
CA GLY A 185 3.98 -8.00 -11.37
C GLY A 185 2.91 -7.07 -10.81
N MET A 186 3.39 -5.90 -10.35
CA MET A 186 2.53 -4.93 -9.63
C MET A 186 1.44 -4.35 -10.53
N LEU A 187 1.75 -3.91 -11.74
CA LEU A 187 0.77 -3.27 -12.63
C LEU A 187 -0.41 -4.18 -12.98
N GLU A 188 -0.16 -5.45 -13.28
CA GLU A 188 -1.23 -6.40 -13.59
C GLU A 188 -2.08 -6.70 -12.35
N THR A 189 -1.44 -6.77 -11.17
CA THR A 189 -2.17 -6.92 -9.90
C THR A 189 -3.06 -5.72 -9.60
N VAL A 190 -2.60 -4.49 -9.91
CA VAL A 190 -3.43 -3.28 -9.80
C VAL A 190 -4.65 -3.36 -10.73
N LYS A 191 -4.47 -3.78 -11.98
CA LYS A 191 -5.59 -3.92 -12.94
C LYS A 191 -6.68 -4.86 -12.41
N ASP A 192 -6.30 -5.98 -11.78
CA ASP A 192 -7.27 -6.94 -11.24
C ASP A 192 -8.16 -6.37 -10.14
N ILE A 193 -7.63 -5.51 -9.28
CA ILE A 193 -8.46 -4.92 -8.22
C ILE A 193 -9.34 -3.78 -8.71
N LEU A 194 -9.10 -3.27 -9.93
CA LEU A 194 -9.91 -2.23 -10.56
C LEU A 194 -11.13 -2.79 -11.31
N LEU A 195 -11.13 -4.09 -11.57
CA LEU A 195 -12.28 -4.82 -12.13
C LEU A 195 -13.32 -5.10 -11.04
#